data_6969da721d3960a8a56ce6eebf9781c5
#
_entry.id   6969da721d3960a8a56ce6eebf9781c5
#
_cell.length_a   1.000
_cell.length_b   1.000
_cell.length_c   1.000
_cell.angle_alpha   90.00
_cell.angle_beta   90.00
_cell.angle_gamma   90.00
#
_symmetry.space_group_name_H-M   'P 1'
#
loop_
_entity.id
_entity.type
_entity.pdbx_description
1 polymer ?
#
loop_
_entity_poly.entity_id
_entity_poly.type
_entity_poly.pdbx_seq_one_letter_code
_entity_poly.pdbx_strand_id
1 'polypeptide(L)'
;MSSHEHVFAVFDISSSSVAGAHVLSRTDTCPNALILTSVRIDAVVTDDINIQRFITQANRSLEQVISTIRAQDVHKPSQIQISLASPWYSTETRIISYRSEKPFICTKKLVESLVDTEIADIKKTDGPFGSYGKDSVIIEKQLSGIKLNGYLTHEPYDKKATELECTLTVTIAPKTVLDLFSDTLRRSYGARPIRFTTGAFTAFIVARDRLPIE
;
A
#
# COMPACT_ATOMS: atom_id res chain seq x y z
N MET A 1 27.41 20.88 -2.54
CA MET A 1 26.07 20.44 -2.10
C MET A 1 26.10 18.93 -2.07
N SER A 2 26.01 18.32 -0.89
CA SER A 2 26.08 16.87 -0.73
C SER A 2 24.78 16.26 -1.27
N SER A 3 24.86 15.51 -2.36
CA SER A 3 23.74 14.70 -2.85
C SER A 3 23.47 13.63 -1.81
N HIS A 4 22.34 13.70 -1.15
CA HIS A 4 21.93 12.64 -0.22
C HIS A 4 21.50 11.42 -1.03
N GLU A 5 22.40 10.47 -1.14
CA GLU A 5 22.09 9.16 -1.72
C GLU A 5 21.41 8.29 -0.65
N HIS A 6 20.24 7.76 -0.98
CA HIS A 6 19.49 6.84 -0.12
C HIS A 6 19.32 5.50 -0.80
N VAL A 7 19.68 4.45 -0.10
CA VAL A 7 19.40 3.08 -0.56
C VAL A 7 18.10 2.61 0.06
N PHE A 8 17.21 2.09 -0.77
CA PHE A 8 15.96 1.44 -0.38
C PHE A 8 16.05 -0.05 -0.68
N ALA A 9 15.49 -0.88 0.20
CA ALA A 9 15.18 -2.26 -0.15
C ALA A 9 13.71 -2.32 -0.56
N VAL A 10 13.45 -2.85 -1.74
CA VAL A 10 12.10 -3.00 -2.28
C VAL A 10 11.81 -4.48 -2.49
N PHE A 11 10.67 -4.95 -2.02
CA PHE A 11 10.23 -6.33 -2.18
C PHE A 11 8.84 -6.36 -2.82
N ASP A 12 8.64 -7.29 -3.74
CA ASP A 12 7.33 -7.61 -4.32
C ASP A 12 6.99 -9.05 -3.95
N ILE A 13 5.87 -9.21 -3.22
CA ILE A 13 5.43 -10.51 -2.71
C ILE A 13 4.08 -10.84 -3.35
N SER A 14 4.10 -11.81 -4.25
CA SER A 14 2.90 -12.27 -4.96
C SER A 14 2.59 -13.74 -4.66
N SER A 15 1.51 -14.25 -5.23
CA SER A 15 1.17 -15.67 -5.17
C SER A 15 2.11 -16.57 -5.95
N SER A 16 2.75 -16.03 -6.99
CA SER A 16 3.56 -16.80 -7.93
C SER A 16 5.06 -16.57 -7.77
N SER A 17 5.48 -15.55 -7.05
CA SER A 17 6.89 -15.23 -6.86
C SER A 17 7.14 -14.24 -5.74
N VAL A 18 8.36 -14.20 -5.27
CA VAL A 18 8.89 -13.11 -4.45
C VAL A 18 10.08 -12.52 -5.17
N ALA A 19 10.06 -11.20 -5.34
CA ALA A 19 11.19 -10.46 -5.90
C ALA A 19 11.68 -9.43 -4.89
N GLY A 20 12.94 -9.05 -5.01
CA GLY A 20 13.54 -7.99 -4.21
C GLY A 20 14.63 -7.27 -4.95
N ALA A 21 14.90 -6.03 -4.55
CA ALA A 21 15.96 -5.20 -5.11
C ALA A 21 16.51 -4.23 -4.05
N HIS A 22 17.80 -3.89 -4.17
CA HIS A 22 18.34 -2.66 -3.60
C HIS A 22 18.33 -1.57 -4.66
N VAL A 23 17.79 -0.43 -4.29
CA VAL A 23 17.59 0.71 -5.20
C VAL A 23 18.23 1.94 -4.59
N LEU A 24 19.15 2.55 -5.34
CA LEU A 24 19.75 3.85 -5.01
C LEU A 24 18.89 4.96 -5.57
N SER A 25 18.43 5.86 -4.72
CA SER A 25 17.73 7.08 -5.11
C SER A 25 18.56 8.30 -4.74
N ARG A 26 18.64 9.26 -5.65
CA ARG A 26 19.24 10.56 -5.43
C ARG A 26 18.12 11.58 -5.24
N THR A 27 18.05 12.17 -4.07
CA THR A 27 16.87 12.90 -3.59
C THR A 27 16.56 14.21 -4.30
N ASP A 28 17.48 14.82 -5.00
CA ASP A 28 17.30 16.21 -5.44
C ASP A 28 16.73 16.35 -6.86
N THR A 29 16.67 15.28 -7.63
CA THR A 29 16.22 15.34 -9.03
C THR A 29 15.62 13.99 -9.48
N CYS A 30 14.73 13.42 -8.72
CA CYS A 30 14.10 12.16 -9.15
C CYS A 30 13.58 12.27 -10.59
N PRO A 31 14.20 11.54 -11.54
CA PRO A 31 13.56 10.31 -12.03
C PRO A 31 14.51 9.09 -12.16
N ASN A 32 15.74 9.18 -11.72
CA ASN A 32 16.73 8.12 -12.00
C ASN A 32 17.09 7.33 -10.74
N ALA A 33 16.17 6.45 -10.29
CA ALA A 33 16.50 5.41 -9.34
C ALA A 33 17.36 4.34 -10.05
N LEU A 34 18.52 3.99 -9.45
CA LEU A 34 19.40 2.96 -9.97
C LEU A 34 19.17 1.65 -9.21
N ILE A 35 18.86 0.59 -9.92
CA ILE A 35 18.81 -0.76 -9.33
C ILE A 35 20.24 -1.26 -9.16
N LEU A 36 20.66 -1.45 -7.91
CA LEU A 36 22.00 -1.95 -7.57
C LEU A 36 22.08 -3.47 -7.74
N THR A 37 21.04 -4.16 -7.28
CA THR A 37 20.88 -5.60 -7.44
C THR A 37 19.40 -5.94 -7.42
N SER A 38 19.01 -7.03 -8.08
CA SER A 38 17.65 -7.55 -8.03
C SER A 38 17.64 -9.07 -8.14
N VAL A 39 16.71 -9.68 -7.44
CA VAL A 39 16.53 -11.14 -7.40
C VAL A 39 15.04 -11.44 -7.44
N ARG A 40 14.66 -12.49 -8.17
CA ARG A 40 13.31 -13.05 -8.18
C ARG A 40 13.35 -14.54 -7.97
N ILE A 41 12.48 -15.05 -7.15
CA ILE A 41 12.30 -16.48 -6.88
C ILE A 41 10.83 -16.81 -7.14
N ASP A 42 10.60 -17.72 -8.06
CA ASP A 42 9.26 -18.19 -8.39
C ASP A 42 8.75 -19.15 -7.31
N ALA A 43 7.46 -19.08 -7.02
CA ALA A 43 6.82 -19.98 -6.08
C ALA A 43 6.67 -21.38 -6.71
N VAL A 44 6.88 -22.41 -5.92
CA VAL A 44 6.54 -23.78 -6.35
C VAL A 44 5.03 -23.94 -6.25
N VAL A 45 4.38 -24.10 -7.39
CA VAL A 45 2.94 -24.38 -7.48
C VAL A 45 2.69 -25.80 -6.97
N THR A 46 1.82 -25.93 -5.97
CA THR A 46 1.34 -27.23 -5.46
C THR A 46 -0.18 -27.28 -5.63
N ASP A 47 -0.69 -28.46 -5.94
CA ASP A 47 -2.14 -28.69 -6.17
C ASP A 47 -2.99 -28.53 -4.89
N ASP A 48 -2.35 -28.41 -3.73
CA ASP A 48 -3.00 -28.31 -2.42
C ASP A 48 -3.09 -26.84 -1.98
N ILE A 49 -4.31 -26.29 -1.97
CA ILE A 49 -4.61 -24.93 -1.53
C ILE A 49 -4.70 -24.87 -0.01
N ASN A 50 -3.55 -24.86 0.66
CA ASN A 50 -3.46 -24.62 2.08
C ASN A 50 -2.84 -23.26 2.36
N ILE A 51 -3.64 -22.32 2.90
CA ILE A 51 -3.21 -20.93 3.15
C ILE A 51 -1.96 -20.87 4.04
N GLN A 52 -1.88 -21.70 5.08
CA GLN A 52 -0.74 -21.69 6.00
C GLN A 52 0.57 -22.16 5.33
N ARG A 53 0.48 -23.17 4.46
CA ARG A 53 1.62 -23.63 3.65
C ARG A 53 2.03 -22.53 2.68
N PHE A 54 1.07 -21.84 2.08
CA PHE A 54 1.30 -20.76 1.14
C PHE A 54 2.02 -19.57 1.79
N ILE A 55 1.57 -19.14 2.98
CA ILE A 55 2.22 -18.09 3.78
C ILE A 55 3.67 -18.51 4.12
N THR A 56 3.86 -19.75 4.56
CA THR A 56 5.17 -20.28 4.92
C THR A 56 6.12 -20.32 3.72
N GLN A 57 5.61 -20.73 2.57
CA GLN A 57 6.37 -20.75 1.32
C GLN A 57 6.81 -19.34 0.89
N ALA A 58 5.87 -18.39 0.86
CA ALA A 58 6.18 -17.00 0.53
C ALA A 58 7.24 -16.42 1.46
N ASN A 59 7.16 -16.71 2.77
CA ASN A 59 8.17 -16.26 3.72
C ASN A 59 9.55 -16.91 3.49
N ARG A 60 9.61 -18.20 3.16
CA ARG A 60 10.87 -18.87 2.78
C ARG A 60 11.48 -18.26 1.52
N SER A 61 10.65 -18.00 0.50
CA SER A 61 11.12 -17.34 -0.71
C SER A 61 11.64 -15.92 -0.40
N LEU A 62 10.99 -15.19 0.51
CA LEU A 62 11.47 -13.89 0.98
C LEU A 62 12.83 -14.00 1.66
N GLU A 63 13.05 -14.99 2.55
CA GLU A 63 14.33 -15.25 3.19
C GLU A 63 15.44 -15.55 2.17
N GLN A 64 15.15 -16.33 1.15
CA GLN A 64 16.09 -16.64 0.07
C GLN A 64 16.43 -15.39 -0.77
N VAL A 65 15.44 -14.60 -1.16
CA VAL A 65 15.64 -13.32 -1.87
C VAL A 65 16.53 -12.40 -1.07
N ILE A 66 16.24 -12.21 0.23
CA ILE A 66 17.03 -11.37 1.13
C ILE A 66 18.49 -11.87 1.20
N SER A 67 18.70 -13.17 1.40
CA SER A 67 20.04 -13.74 1.53
C SER A 67 20.86 -13.54 0.26
N THR A 68 20.24 -13.73 -0.91
CA THR A 68 20.89 -13.54 -2.21
C THR A 68 21.24 -12.09 -2.47
N ILE A 69 20.31 -11.15 -2.20
CA ILE A 69 20.58 -9.71 -2.35
C ILE A 69 21.75 -9.30 -1.45
N ARG A 70 21.75 -9.72 -0.18
CA ARG A 70 22.80 -9.36 0.76
C ARG A 70 24.17 -9.98 0.42
N ALA A 71 24.19 -11.09 -0.30
CA ALA A 71 25.44 -11.69 -0.81
C ALA A 71 25.99 -10.90 -2.01
N GLN A 72 25.12 -10.27 -2.79
CA GLN A 72 25.50 -9.51 -3.99
C GLN A 72 25.77 -8.03 -3.71
N ASP A 73 25.14 -7.47 -2.67
CA ASP A 73 25.20 -6.05 -2.35
C ASP A 73 25.34 -5.81 -0.84
N VAL A 74 26.38 -5.06 -0.48
CA VAL A 74 26.73 -4.72 0.90
C VAL A 74 26.02 -3.48 1.45
N HIS A 75 25.29 -2.76 0.62
CA HIS A 75 24.60 -1.54 1.05
C HIS A 75 23.55 -1.84 2.12
N LYS A 76 23.43 -0.90 3.05
CA LYS A 76 22.44 -0.97 4.12
C LYS A 76 21.27 -0.05 3.77
N PRO A 77 20.09 -0.59 3.46
CA PRO A 77 18.94 0.25 3.14
C PRO A 77 18.52 1.11 4.33
N SER A 78 18.11 2.33 4.05
CA SER A 78 17.58 3.27 5.05
C SER A 78 16.09 2.98 5.35
N GLN A 79 15.37 2.43 4.38
CA GLN A 79 13.95 2.09 4.45
C GLN A 79 13.67 0.84 3.62
N ILE A 80 12.64 0.11 4.03
CA ILE A 80 12.16 -1.09 3.33
C ILE A 80 10.76 -0.82 2.82
N GLN A 81 10.50 -1.11 1.54
CA GLN A 81 9.19 -1.03 0.93
C GLN A 81 8.75 -2.40 0.44
N ILE A 82 7.53 -2.80 0.79
CA ILE A 82 6.95 -4.07 0.41
C ILE A 82 5.71 -3.79 -0.43
N SER A 83 5.73 -4.26 -1.67
CA SER A 83 4.57 -4.33 -2.55
C SER A 83 3.91 -5.68 -2.38
N LEU A 84 2.66 -5.69 -1.97
CA LEU A 84 1.85 -6.90 -1.86
C LEU A 84 1.01 -7.07 -3.13
N ALA A 85 0.96 -8.28 -3.66
CA ALA A 85 -0.02 -8.69 -4.66
C ALA A 85 -1.07 -9.61 -4.04
N SER A 86 -2.11 -9.99 -4.80
CA SER A 86 -3.08 -11.00 -4.35
C SER A 86 -2.35 -12.31 -4.01
N PRO A 87 -2.75 -13.02 -2.95
CA PRO A 87 -3.93 -12.86 -2.12
C PRO A 87 -3.67 -12.16 -0.76
N TRP A 88 -2.61 -11.42 -0.61
CA TRP A 88 -2.14 -10.89 0.67
C TRP A 88 -2.94 -9.71 1.19
N TYR A 89 -3.86 -9.17 0.40
CA TYR A 89 -4.70 -8.04 0.77
C TYR A 89 -6.09 -8.14 0.16
N SER A 90 -7.01 -7.34 0.68
CA SER A 90 -8.32 -7.06 0.09
C SER A 90 -8.53 -5.56 -0.03
N THR A 91 -9.18 -5.14 -1.10
CA THR A 91 -9.50 -3.74 -1.36
C THR A 91 -11.00 -3.57 -1.50
N GLU A 92 -11.54 -2.54 -0.86
CA GLU A 92 -12.94 -2.16 -0.95
C GLU A 92 -13.05 -0.67 -1.28
N THR A 93 -14.03 -0.35 -2.12
CA THR A 93 -14.38 1.03 -2.45
C THR A 93 -15.73 1.37 -1.85
N ARG A 94 -15.78 2.48 -1.11
CA ARG A 94 -16.98 3.01 -0.45
C ARG A 94 -17.29 4.40 -0.97
N ILE A 95 -18.59 4.68 -1.08
CA ILE A 95 -19.10 6.01 -1.38
C ILE A 95 -19.61 6.60 -0.08
N ILE A 96 -18.99 7.69 0.35
CA ILE A 96 -19.37 8.45 1.53
C ILE A 96 -20.26 9.59 1.06
N SER A 97 -21.46 9.66 1.58
CA SER A 97 -22.42 10.74 1.25
C SER A 97 -22.77 11.53 2.51
N TYR A 98 -22.72 12.85 2.40
CA TYR A 98 -23.14 13.76 3.46
C TYR A 98 -24.12 14.79 2.90
N ARG A 99 -25.28 14.93 3.52
CA ARG A 99 -26.34 15.89 3.15
C ARG A 99 -26.72 16.74 4.35
N SER A 100 -27.02 18.01 4.09
CA SER A 100 -27.51 18.95 5.08
C SER A 100 -28.63 19.83 4.47
N GLU A 101 -29.67 20.08 5.25
CA GLU A 101 -30.74 21.01 4.85
C GLU A 101 -30.23 22.45 4.70
N LYS A 102 -29.21 22.82 5.47
CA LYS A 102 -28.56 24.13 5.39
C LYS A 102 -27.20 24.00 4.66
N PRO A 103 -26.89 25.00 3.80
CA PRO A 103 -25.59 25.01 3.15
C PRO A 103 -24.43 24.95 4.17
N PHE A 104 -23.47 24.08 3.94
CA PHE A 104 -22.22 23.96 4.71
C PHE A 104 -21.02 24.34 3.86
N ILE A 105 -19.91 24.62 4.49
CA ILE A 105 -18.63 24.82 3.81
C ILE A 105 -17.89 23.47 3.81
N CYS A 106 -17.50 22.99 2.63
CA CYS A 106 -16.68 21.78 2.52
C CYS A 106 -15.27 22.08 3.04
N THR A 107 -14.97 21.63 4.24
CA THR A 107 -13.65 21.79 4.84
C THR A 107 -12.89 20.46 4.82
N LYS A 108 -11.56 20.53 4.81
CA LYS A 108 -10.71 19.34 4.92
C LYS A 108 -11.04 18.53 6.18
N LYS A 109 -11.29 19.22 7.31
CA LYS A 109 -11.66 18.59 8.58
C LYS A 109 -12.99 17.82 8.49
N LEU A 110 -13.99 18.36 7.77
CA LEU A 110 -15.26 17.66 7.56
C LEU A 110 -15.03 16.37 6.77
N VAL A 111 -14.30 16.45 5.67
CA VAL A 111 -13.99 15.27 4.83
C VAL A 111 -13.21 14.22 5.63
N GLU A 112 -12.18 14.62 6.37
CA GLU A 112 -11.40 13.72 7.23
C GLU A 112 -12.28 13.04 8.28
N SER A 113 -13.19 13.77 8.93
CA SER A 113 -14.11 13.21 9.91
C SER A 113 -15.06 12.18 9.31
N LEU A 114 -15.58 12.44 8.10
CA LEU A 114 -16.44 11.50 7.39
C LEU A 114 -15.66 10.21 7.00
N VAL A 115 -14.45 10.37 6.52
CA VAL A 115 -13.56 9.24 6.19
C VAL A 115 -13.24 8.41 7.44
N ASP A 116 -12.93 9.04 8.56
CA ASP A 116 -12.62 8.33 9.81
C ASP A 116 -13.83 7.56 10.35
N THR A 117 -15.03 8.13 10.20
CA THR A 117 -16.29 7.45 10.56
C THR A 117 -16.51 6.21 9.69
N GLU A 118 -16.35 6.33 8.37
CA GLU A 118 -16.50 5.21 7.45
C GLU A 118 -15.48 4.10 7.72
N ILE A 119 -14.22 4.47 8.00
CA ILE A 119 -13.17 3.52 8.39
C ILE A 119 -13.53 2.78 9.68
N ALA A 120 -14.10 3.49 10.66
CA ALA A 120 -14.53 2.86 11.91
C ALA A 120 -15.67 1.86 11.68
N ASP A 121 -16.58 2.16 10.75
CA ASP A 121 -17.70 1.28 10.41
C ASP A 121 -17.25 0.07 9.56
N ILE A 122 -16.31 0.25 8.63
CA ILE A 122 -15.68 -0.86 7.91
C ILE A 122 -15.08 -1.88 8.89
N LYS A 123 -14.41 -1.43 9.94
CA LYS A 123 -13.79 -2.32 10.95
C LYS A 123 -14.81 -3.11 11.79
N LYS A 124 -16.05 -2.63 11.90
CA LYS A 124 -17.11 -3.28 12.66
C LYS A 124 -17.91 -4.29 11.84
N THR A 125 -17.90 -4.16 10.54
CA THR A 125 -18.77 -4.95 9.65
C THR A 125 -18.10 -6.27 9.29
N ASP A 126 -18.84 -7.38 9.41
CA ASP A 126 -18.45 -8.71 8.90
C ASP A 126 -18.59 -8.78 7.36
N GLY A 127 -17.95 -7.84 6.66
CA GLY A 127 -17.94 -7.76 5.19
C GLY A 127 -16.82 -8.61 4.56
N PRO A 128 -16.42 -8.33 3.32
CA PRO A 128 -15.28 -8.97 2.65
C PRO A 128 -14.00 -8.91 3.49
N PHE A 129 -13.91 -7.92 4.38
CA PHE A 129 -12.85 -7.80 5.38
C PHE A 129 -12.96 -8.80 6.51
N GLY A 130 -14.16 -9.35 6.80
CA GLY A 130 -14.36 -10.39 7.83
C GLY A 130 -13.62 -11.69 7.53
N SER A 131 -13.36 -12.00 6.26
CA SER A 131 -12.57 -13.17 5.84
C SER A 131 -11.10 -13.09 6.26
N TYR A 132 -10.57 -11.89 6.53
CA TYR A 132 -9.21 -11.69 7.06
C TYR A 132 -9.15 -11.60 8.59
N GLY A 133 -10.31 -11.72 9.29
CA GLY A 133 -10.39 -11.70 10.74
C GLY A 133 -10.32 -10.30 11.36
N LYS A 134 -10.56 -10.24 12.67
CA LYS A 134 -10.59 -9.00 13.46
C LYS A 134 -9.23 -8.27 13.53
N ASP A 135 -8.15 -8.94 13.16
CA ASP A 135 -6.77 -8.43 13.23
C ASP A 135 -6.25 -7.93 11.88
N SER A 136 -7.11 -7.31 11.08
CA SER A 136 -6.69 -6.69 9.84
C SER A 136 -6.15 -5.27 10.05
N VAL A 137 -5.15 -4.91 9.26
CA VAL A 137 -4.51 -3.59 9.27
C VAL A 137 -4.78 -2.89 7.94
N ILE A 138 -5.17 -1.62 8.01
CA ILE A 138 -5.27 -0.78 6.81
C ILE A 138 -3.84 -0.44 6.38
N ILE A 139 -3.48 -0.85 5.17
CA ILE A 139 -2.17 -0.56 4.57
C ILE A 139 -2.22 0.61 3.61
N GLU A 140 -3.39 0.88 3.01
CA GLU A 140 -3.61 2.02 2.11
C GLU A 140 -5.01 2.57 2.30
N LYS A 141 -5.13 3.89 2.17
CA LYS A 141 -6.39 4.61 2.02
C LYS A 141 -6.25 5.69 0.95
N GLN A 142 -7.15 5.70 0.01
CA GLN A 142 -7.17 6.65 -1.08
C GLN A 142 -8.54 7.31 -1.18
N LEU A 143 -8.58 8.62 -1.04
CA LEU A 143 -9.75 9.42 -1.35
C LEU A 143 -9.65 9.83 -2.82
N SER A 144 -10.62 9.43 -3.61
CA SER A 144 -10.69 9.76 -5.04
C SER A 144 -12.04 10.39 -5.37
N GLY A 145 -11.99 11.51 -6.04
CA GLY A 145 -13.19 12.22 -6.49
C GLY A 145 -14.07 12.76 -5.36
N ILE A 146 -14.15 14.08 -5.24
CA ILE A 146 -15.13 14.74 -4.37
C ILE A 146 -16.13 15.42 -5.27
N LYS A 147 -17.43 15.12 -5.05
CA LYS A 147 -18.54 15.80 -5.70
C LYS A 147 -19.22 16.70 -4.69
N LEU A 148 -19.53 17.90 -5.11
CA LEU A 148 -20.35 18.85 -4.37
C LEU A 148 -21.64 19.12 -5.17
N ASN A 149 -22.79 18.89 -4.56
CA ASN A 149 -24.10 19.03 -5.21
C ASN A 149 -24.21 18.22 -6.52
N GLY A 150 -23.61 17.01 -6.55
CA GLY A 150 -23.58 16.11 -7.71
C GLY A 150 -22.47 16.38 -8.73
N TYR A 151 -21.72 17.47 -8.63
CA TYR A 151 -20.67 17.85 -9.58
C TYR A 151 -19.26 17.49 -9.06
N LEU A 152 -18.49 16.78 -9.88
CA LEU A 152 -17.08 16.49 -9.57
C LEU A 152 -16.29 17.80 -9.46
N THR A 153 -15.53 17.95 -8.39
CA THR A 153 -14.85 19.20 -8.07
C THR A 153 -13.37 18.91 -7.76
N HIS A 154 -12.45 19.50 -8.54
CA HIS A 154 -11.00 19.34 -8.31
C HIS A 154 -10.53 20.10 -7.07
N GLU A 155 -11.14 21.24 -6.77
CA GLU A 155 -10.86 22.07 -5.60
C GLU A 155 -12.14 22.18 -4.75
N PRO A 156 -12.46 21.16 -3.93
CA PRO A 156 -13.72 21.12 -3.20
C PRO A 156 -13.71 21.99 -1.93
N TYR A 157 -12.53 22.30 -1.39
CA TYR A 157 -12.43 22.97 -0.10
C TYR A 157 -12.86 24.44 -0.19
N ASP A 158 -13.42 24.93 0.93
CA ASP A 158 -13.95 26.28 1.11
C ASP A 158 -15.17 26.63 0.23
N LYS A 159 -15.71 25.66 -0.50
CA LYS A 159 -16.94 25.83 -1.29
C LYS A 159 -18.19 25.50 -0.47
N LYS A 160 -19.27 26.25 -0.72
CA LYS A 160 -20.58 25.98 -0.14
C LYS A 160 -21.30 24.88 -0.91
N ALA A 161 -21.88 23.93 -0.18
CA ALA A 161 -22.69 22.85 -0.72
C ALA A 161 -23.79 22.45 0.25
N THR A 162 -24.82 21.75 -0.23
CA THR A 162 -25.82 21.05 0.57
C THR A 162 -25.63 19.54 0.54
N GLU A 163 -24.83 19.07 -0.44
CA GLU A 163 -24.50 17.66 -0.62
C GLU A 163 -23.02 17.52 -0.93
N LEU A 164 -22.38 16.52 -0.28
CA LEU A 164 -21.02 16.08 -0.54
C LEU A 164 -21.04 14.57 -0.75
N GLU A 165 -20.37 14.12 -1.80
CA GLU A 165 -20.10 12.72 -2.07
C GLU A 165 -18.60 12.55 -2.31
N CYS A 166 -17.99 11.57 -1.68
CA CYS A 166 -16.61 11.21 -1.97
C CYS A 166 -16.41 9.68 -2.03
N THR A 167 -15.49 9.25 -2.86
CA THR A 167 -15.14 7.85 -3.03
C THR A 167 -13.89 7.54 -2.22
N LEU A 168 -14.00 6.60 -1.29
CA LEU A 168 -12.92 6.11 -0.46
C LEU A 168 -12.55 4.68 -0.87
N THR A 169 -11.31 4.46 -1.27
CA THR A 169 -10.75 3.13 -1.48
C THR A 169 -9.86 2.78 -0.29
N VAL A 170 -10.14 1.65 0.36
CA VAL A 170 -9.40 1.14 1.52
C VAL A 170 -8.85 -0.22 1.19
N THR A 171 -7.56 -0.41 1.46
CA THR A 171 -6.89 -1.71 1.33
C THR A 171 -6.44 -2.18 2.70
N ILE A 172 -6.79 -3.43 3.02
CA ILE A 172 -6.40 -4.09 4.27
C ILE A 172 -5.60 -5.36 4.01
N ALA A 173 -4.78 -5.72 4.98
CA ALA A 173 -4.05 -6.99 4.98
C ALA A 173 -4.10 -7.63 6.39
N PRO A 174 -4.01 -8.97 6.49
CA PRO A 174 -3.94 -9.65 7.79
C PRO A 174 -2.69 -9.23 8.57
N LYS A 175 -2.88 -8.80 9.80
CA LYS A 175 -1.77 -8.40 10.68
C LYS A 175 -0.72 -9.49 10.82
N THR A 176 -1.15 -10.73 10.95
CA THR A 176 -0.26 -11.90 11.08
C THR A 176 0.69 -12.06 9.89
N VAL A 177 0.22 -11.78 8.69
CA VAL A 177 1.05 -11.82 7.46
C VAL A 177 2.04 -10.66 7.44
N LEU A 178 1.57 -9.44 7.77
CA LEU A 178 2.43 -8.26 7.83
C LEU A 178 3.52 -8.40 8.87
N ASP A 179 3.18 -8.92 10.05
CA ASP A 179 4.12 -9.16 11.13
C ASP A 179 5.18 -10.20 10.72
N LEU A 180 4.76 -11.33 10.12
CA LEU A 180 5.68 -12.37 9.65
C LEU A 180 6.72 -11.83 8.66
N PHE A 181 6.27 -11.10 7.63
CA PHE A 181 7.19 -10.52 6.64
C PHE A 181 8.06 -9.43 7.27
N SER A 182 7.49 -8.60 8.16
CA SER A 182 8.25 -7.58 8.88
C SER A 182 9.35 -8.19 9.75
N ASP A 183 9.06 -9.25 10.48
CA ASP A 183 10.02 -9.91 11.37
C ASP A 183 11.15 -10.57 10.58
N THR A 184 10.82 -11.17 9.43
CA THR A 184 11.83 -11.73 8.51
C THR A 184 12.78 -10.65 8.00
N LEU A 185 12.25 -9.51 7.60
CA LEU A 185 13.06 -8.37 7.13
C LEU A 185 13.86 -7.73 8.27
N ARG A 186 13.28 -7.57 9.45
CA ARG A 186 13.97 -7.02 10.63
C ARG A 186 15.14 -7.88 11.09
N ARG A 187 15.03 -9.20 11.01
CA ARG A 187 16.15 -10.11 11.32
C ARG A 187 17.36 -9.86 10.41
N SER A 188 17.12 -9.47 9.17
CA SER A 188 18.15 -9.29 8.16
C SER A 188 18.69 -7.87 8.04
N TYR A 189 17.83 -6.87 8.17
CA TYR A 189 18.14 -5.45 7.94
C TYR A 189 18.11 -4.60 9.23
N GLY A 190 17.74 -5.20 10.37
CA GLY A 190 17.57 -4.47 11.63
C GLY A 190 16.27 -3.65 11.67
N ALA A 191 16.17 -2.75 12.65
CA ALA A 191 14.99 -1.93 12.90
C ALA A 191 14.87 -0.78 11.89
N ARG A 192 14.66 -1.12 10.61
CA ARG A 192 14.39 -0.13 9.56
C ARG A 192 12.90 0.12 9.44
N PRO A 193 12.48 1.36 9.06
CA PRO A 193 11.09 1.62 8.72
C PRO A 193 10.62 0.69 7.58
N ILE A 194 9.51 0.00 7.79
CA ILE A 194 8.88 -0.87 6.79
C ILE A 194 7.57 -0.24 6.38
N ARG A 195 7.36 -0.08 5.08
CA ARG A 195 6.10 0.39 4.51
C ARG A 195 5.52 -0.70 3.61
N PHE A 196 4.23 -0.98 3.81
CA PHE A 196 3.47 -1.85 2.93
C PHE A 196 2.66 -1.02 1.95
N THR A 197 2.60 -1.49 0.70
CA THR A 197 1.77 -0.94 -0.38
C THR A 197 1.27 -2.11 -1.23
N THR A 198 0.38 -1.83 -2.18
CA THR A 198 -0.03 -2.83 -3.17
C THR A 198 0.54 -2.52 -4.54
N GLY A 199 0.77 -3.54 -5.34
CA GLY A 199 1.19 -3.38 -6.72
C GLY A 199 0.16 -2.59 -7.54
N ALA A 200 -1.13 -2.81 -7.28
CA ALA A 200 -2.22 -2.07 -7.91
C ALA A 200 -2.19 -0.57 -7.59
N PHE A 201 -1.97 -0.21 -6.31
CA PHE A 201 -1.87 1.20 -5.91
C PHE A 201 -0.63 1.86 -6.49
N THR A 202 0.51 1.17 -6.47
CA THR A 202 1.76 1.66 -7.07
C THR A 202 1.57 1.90 -8.58
N ALA A 203 0.95 0.96 -9.30
CA ALA A 203 0.65 1.11 -10.71
C ALA A 203 -0.28 2.29 -10.99
N PHE A 204 -1.31 2.49 -10.14
CA PHE A 204 -2.23 3.62 -10.23
C PHE A 204 -1.50 4.96 -10.07
N ILE A 205 -0.64 5.10 -9.06
CA ILE A 205 0.15 6.32 -8.84
C ILE A 205 1.05 6.62 -10.05
N VAL A 206 1.77 5.60 -10.55
CA VAL A 206 2.64 5.76 -11.72
C VAL A 206 1.84 6.15 -12.96
N ALA A 207 0.69 5.53 -13.19
CA ALA A 207 -0.17 5.84 -14.32
C ALA A 207 -0.69 7.29 -14.23
N ARG A 208 -1.21 7.69 -13.07
CA ARG A 208 -1.69 9.06 -12.82
C ARG A 208 -0.60 10.12 -13.06
N ASP A 209 0.62 9.86 -12.58
CA ASP A 209 1.70 10.84 -12.64
C ASP A 209 2.41 10.87 -14.01
N ARG A 210 2.22 9.84 -14.85
CA ARG A 210 2.88 9.71 -16.15
C ARG A 210 1.95 9.85 -17.35
N LEU A 211 0.67 9.54 -17.18
CA LEU A 211 -0.32 9.68 -18.23
C LEU A 211 -0.98 11.06 -18.13
N PRO A 212 -0.97 11.89 -19.20
CA PRO A 212 -1.76 13.11 -19.22
C PRO A 212 -3.24 12.69 -19.13
N ILE A 213 -3.90 13.07 -18.05
CA ILE A 213 -5.36 12.96 -17.94
C ILE A 213 -5.92 14.20 -18.62
N GLU A 214 -6.39 14.04 -19.87
CA GLU A 214 -7.17 15.06 -20.58
C GLU A 214 -8.55 15.25 -19.94
#